data_f2ecd22e1752527dff84c942477faea8
#
_entry.id   f2ecd22e1752527dff84c942477faea8
#
_cell.length_a   1.000
_cell.length_b   1.000
_cell.length_c   1.000
_cell.angle_alpha   90.00
_cell.angle_beta   90.00
_cell.angle_gamma   90.00
#
_symmetry.space_group_name_H-M   'P 1'
#
loop_
_entity.id
_entity.type
_entity.pdbx_description
1 polymer ?
#
loop_
_entity_poly.entity_id
_entity_poly.type
_entity_poly.pdbx_seq_one_letter_code
_entity_poly.pdbx_strand_id
1 'polypeptide(L)'
;MRALSETVWASPQLSPESLSGLAAAGVGRIVNNRPDHEEPGQPTAAEVEAAARAAGLDYRWIPIAGLPSPAQAAAVAEALEDNVPTVLFCRSGMRSSAAWAMALCANGADADEVRAAAAAAGYDLSRIPL
;
A
#
# COMPACT_ATOMS: atom_id res chain seq x y z
N MET A 1 1.72 -9.23 -6.01
CA MET A 1 0.65 -8.22 -5.88
C MET A 1 -0.67 -8.92 -5.61
N ARG A 2 -1.35 -8.54 -4.55
CA ARG A 2 -2.57 -9.21 -4.07
C ARG A 2 -3.71 -8.21 -3.92
N ALA A 3 -4.88 -8.52 -4.47
CA ALA A 3 -6.06 -7.64 -4.39
C ALA A 3 -6.65 -7.62 -2.97
N LEU A 4 -6.79 -6.43 -2.39
CA LEU A 4 -7.49 -6.20 -1.12
C LEU A 4 -8.93 -5.76 -1.37
N SER A 5 -9.17 -5.08 -2.47
CA SER A 5 -10.48 -4.65 -2.92
C SER A 5 -10.47 -4.54 -4.45
N GLU A 6 -11.54 -4.05 -5.04
CA GLU A 6 -11.61 -3.86 -6.50
C GLU A 6 -10.61 -2.80 -7.00
N THR A 7 -10.19 -1.88 -6.13
CA THR A 7 -9.33 -0.75 -6.51
C THR A 7 -8.02 -0.68 -5.75
N VAL A 8 -7.75 -1.61 -4.83
CA VAL A 8 -6.56 -1.56 -3.98
C VAL A 8 -5.86 -2.91 -3.95
N TRP A 9 -4.55 -2.89 -4.17
CA TRP A 9 -3.68 -4.06 -4.07
C TRP A 9 -2.56 -3.81 -3.07
N ALA A 10 -2.14 -4.86 -2.38
CA ALA A 10 -0.92 -4.85 -1.58
C ALA A 10 0.17 -5.64 -2.29
N SER A 11 1.42 -5.24 -2.10
CA SER A 11 2.56 -5.86 -2.76
C SER A 11 3.79 -5.88 -1.87
N PRO A 12 4.67 -6.89 -2.04
CA PRO A 12 6.05 -6.76 -1.61
C PRO A 12 6.74 -5.62 -2.37
N GLN A 13 8.01 -5.33 -2.02
CA GLN A 13 8.79 -4.29 -2.67
C GLN A 13 8.64 -4.35 -4.20
N LEU A 14 8.26 -3.23 -4.79
CA LEU A 14 8.19 -3.05 -6.23
C LEU A 14 9.54 -2.57 -6.76
N SER A 15 9.99 -3.12 -7.87
CA SER A 15 11.15 -2.58 -8.58
C SER A 15 10.74 -1.33 -9.37
N PRO A 16 11.61 -0.32 -9.49
CA PRO A 16 11.31 0.84 -10.34
C PRO A 16 10.94 0.46 -11.77
N GLU A 17 11.57 -0.59 -12.32
CA GLU A 17 11.34 -1.07 -13.68
C GLU A 17 9.95 -1.65 -13.90
N SER A 18 9.28 -2.12 -12.84
CA SER A 18 7.95 -2.73 -12.95
C SER A 18 6.81 -1.72 -13.06
N LEU A 19 7.06 -0.45 -12.75
CA LEU A 19 5.99 0.54 -12.60
C LEU A 19 5.31 0.90 -13.92
N SER A 20 6.04 0.90 -15.03
CA SER A 20 5.43 1.15 -16.34
C SER A 20 4.43 0.07 -16.72
N GLY A 21 4.68 -1.18 -16.35
CA GLY A 21 3.76 -2.29 -16.57
C GLY A 21 2.49 -2.16 -15.73
N LEU A 22 2.61 -1.67 -14.50
CA LEU A 22 1.44 -1.41 -13.65
C LEU A 22 0.58 -0.28 -14.23
N ALA A 23 1.20 0.79 -14.69
CA ALA A 23 0.48 1.88 -15.36
C ALA A 23 -0.26 1.38 -16.61
N ALA A 24 0.38 0.55 -17.41
CA ALA A 24 -0.24 -0.06 -18.60
C ALA A 24 -1.42 -0.96 -18.22
N ALA A 25 -1.39 -1.58 -17.05
CA ALA A 25 -2.47 -2.43 -16.55
C ALA A 25 -3.63 -1.66 -15.90
N GLY A 26 -3.54 -0.33 -15.84
CA GLY A 26 -4.62 0.52 -15.32
C GLY A 26 -4.41 1.06 -13.90
N VAL A 27 -3.28 0.76 -13.27
CA VAL A 27 -2.94 1.36 -11.96
C VAL A 27 -2.69 2.86 -12.16
N GLY A 28 -3.20 3.67 -11.25
CA GLY A 28 -3.04 5.13 -11.31
C GLY A 28 -2.20 5.73 -10.19
N ARG A 29 -1.99 4.98 -9.10
CA ARG A 29 -1.27 5.48 -7.93
C ARG A 29 -0.43 4.38 -7.29
N ILE A 30 0.76 4.77 -6.83
CA ILE A 30 1.62 3.94 -5.98
C ILE A 30 1.73 4.61 -4.62
N VAL A 31 1.49 3.82 -3.56
CA VAL A 31 1.73 4.24 -2.18
C VAL A 31 2.88 3.41 -1.64
N ASN A 32 3.98 4.06 -1.33
CA ASN A 32 5.16 3.42 -0.75
C ASN A 32 5.08 3.54 0.77
N ASN A 33 4.90 2.39 1.44
CA ASN A 33 4.86 2.32 2.91
C ASN A 33 6.21 1.89 3.51
N ARG A 34 7.24 1.77 2.69
CA ARG A 34 8.54 1.29 3.17
C ARG A 34 9.48 2.44 3.51
N PRO A 35 10.03 2.50 4.74
CA PRO A 35 11.13 3.41 5.05
C PRO A 35 12.34 3.10 4.20
N ASP A 36 13.15 4.12 3.89
CA ASP A 36 14.42 3.94 3.21
C ASP A 36 15.41 3.17 4.09
N HIS A 37 16.34 2.49 3.47
CA HIS A 37 17.48 1.86 4.14
C HIS A 37 17.13 0.74 5.12
N GLU A 38 16.03 0.03 4.88
CA GLU A 38 15.71 -1.17 5.69
C GLU A 38 16.64 -2.34 5.38
N GLU A 39 17.13 -2.42 4.15
CA GLU A 39 18.11 -3.44 3.76
C GLU A 39 19.03 -2.93 2.66
N PRO A 40 20.24 -3.52 2.51
CA PRO A 40 21.14 -3.16 1.42
C PRO A 40 20.51 -3.43 0.05
N GLY A 41 20.75 -2.51 -0.89
CA GLY A 41 20.25 -2.65 -2.27
C GLY A 41 18.79 -2.30 -2.47
N GLN A 42 18.09 -1.93 -1.41
CA GLN A 42 16.69 -1.50 -1.52
C GLN A 42 16.58 -0.22 -2.37
N PRO A 43 15.67 -0.16 -3.36
CA PRO A 43 15.39 1.08 -4.05
C PRO A 43 14.95 2.17 -3.06
N THR A 44 15.48 3.38 -3.21
CA THR A 44 15.08 4.50 -2.36
C THR A 44 13.70 5.01 -2.75
N ALA A 45 13.03 5.70 -1.83
CA ALA A 45 11.75 6.35 -2.11
C ALA A 45 11.89 7.32 -3.29
N ALA A 46 13.01 8.05 -3.38
CA ALA A 46 13.26 8.97 -4.48
C ALA A 46 13.37 8.26 -5.84
N GLU A 47 14.02 7.09 -5.88
CA GLU A 47 14.14 6.29 -7.11
C GLU A 47 12.78 5.75 -7.54
N VAL A 48 11.97 5.28 -6.61
CA VAL A 48 10.61 4.79 -6.89
C VAL A 48 9.72 5.93 -7.36
N GLU A 49 9.80 7.08 -6.71
CA GLU A 49 9.04 8.27 -7.11
C GLU A 49 9.38 8.69 -8.55
N ALA A 50 10.65 8.76 -8.88
CA ALA A 50 11.07 9.16 -10.24
C ALA A 50 10.51 8.18 -11.29
N ALA A 51 10.58 6.88 -11.03
CA ALA A 51 10.04 5.86 -11.93
C ALA A 51 8.50 5.94 -12.04
N ALA A 52 7.81 6.18 -10.92
CA ALA A 52 6.35 6.32 -10.91
C ALA A 52 5.91 7.52 -11.75
N ARG A 53 6.54 8.66 -11.57
CA ARG A 53 6.22 9.87 -12.33
C ARG A 53 6.55 9.72 -13.81
N ALA A 54 7.65 9.07 -14.14
CA ALA A 54 8.00 8.77 -15.53
C ALA A 54 6.97 7.86 -16.20
N ALA A 55 6.31 6.99 -15.44
CA ALA A 55 5.24 6.12 -15.93
C ALA A 55 3.85 6.77 -15.91
N GLY A 56 3.74 8.02 -15.44
CA GLY A 56 2.47 8.73 -15.34
C GLY A 56 1.64 8.36 -14.12
N LEU A 57 2.25 7.69 -13.12
CA LEU A 57 1.59 7.32 -11.89
C LEU A 57 1.66 8.43 -10.84
N ASP A 58 0.59 8.62 -10.08
CA ASP A 58 0.65 9.40 -8.85
C ASP A 58 1.44 8.61 -7.79
N TYR A 59 2.18 9.30 -6.94
CA TYR A 59 3.04 8.68 -5.95
C TYR A 59 2.88 9.34 -4.59
N ARG A 60 2.76 8.50 -3.56
CA ARG A 60 2.74 8.94 -2.16
C ARG A 60 3.73 8.11 -1.36
N TRP A 61 4.51 8.75 -0.52
CA TRP A 61 5.40 8.07 0.41
C TRP A 61 4.86 8.24 1.83
N ILE A 62 4.38 7.14 2.40
CA ILE A 62 3.83 7.09 3.76
C ILE A 62 4.60 5.99 4.50
N PRO A 63 5.84 6.25 4.95
CA PRO A 63 6.70 5.24 5.54
C PRO A 63 6.15 4.73 6.87
N ILE A 64 6.15 3.41 7.05
CA ILE A 64 5.64 2.72 8.23
C ILE A 64 6.69 1.70 8.65
N ALA A 65 7.27 1.84 9.86
CA ALA A 65 8.34 0.96 10.32
C ALA A 65 7.82 -0.28 11.06
N GLY A 66 6.63 -0.20 11.63
CA GLY A 66 6.03 -1.29 12.40
C GLY A 66 4.52 -1.27 12.28
N LEU A 67 3.80 -1.38 13.40
CA LEU A 67 2.34 -1.20 13.39
C LEU A 67 2.01 0.22 12.94
N PRO A 68 1.11 0.40 11.95
CA PRO A 68 0.73 1.74 11.52
C PRO A 68 0.16 2.57 12.67
N SER A 69 0.57 3.83 12.76
CA SER A 69 -0.03 4.78 13.70
C SER A 69 -1.38 5.28 13.15
N PRO A 70 -2.25 5.87 14.01
CA PRO A 70 -3.48 6.50 13.53
C PRO A 70 -3.23 7.56 12.46
N ALA A 71 -2.17 8.35 12.59
CA ALA A 71 -1.82 9.37 11.59
C ALA A 71 -1.40 8.74 10.24
N GLN A 72 -0.67 7.64 10.28
CA GLN A 72 -0.27 6.91 9.08
C GLN A 72 -1.49 6.27 8.41
N ALA A 73 -2.38 5.65 9.19
CA ALA A 73 -3.63 5.11 8.66
C ALA A 73 -4.50 6.21 8.04
N ALA A 74 -4.58 7.38 8.66
CA ALA A 74 -5.31 8.52 8.11
C ALA A 74 -4.71 9.01 6.79
N ALA A 75 -3.39 9.02 6.67
CA ALA A 75 -2.71 9.38 5.42
C ALA A 75 -3.02 8.37 4.30
N VAL A 76 -3.07 7.08 4.63
CA VAL A 76 -3.47 6.04 3.67
C VAL A 76 -4.93 6.23 3.27
N ALA A 77 -5.84 6.49 4.22
CA ALA A 77 -7.24 6.75 3.93
C ALA A 77 -7.41 7.92 2.96
N GLU A 78 -6.69 9.02 3.18
CA GLU A 78 -6.70 10.18 2.29
C GLU A 78 -6.23 9.80 0.88
N ALA A 79 -5.18 9.01 0.77
CA ALA A 79 -4.66 8.57 -0.53
C ALA A 79 -5.64 7.67 -1.30
N LEU A 80 -6.62 7.07 -0.64
CA LEU A 80 -7.59 6.15 -1.24
C LEU A 80 -8.98 6.77 -1.47
N GLU A 81 -9.19 8.03 -1.08
CA GLU A 81 -10.51 8.68 -1.12
C GLU A 81 -11.11 8.77 -2.53
N ASP A 82 -10.29 8.96 -3.54
CA ASP A 82 -10.74 9.19 -4.92
C ASP A 82 -10.98 7.91 -5.72
N ASN A 83 -10.77 6.74 -5.10
CA ASN A 83 -10.93 5.42 -5.72
C ASN A 83 -10.08 5.19 -6.99
N VAL A 84 -9.00 5.91 -7.14
CA VAL A 84 -8.01 5.64 -8.19
C VAL A 84 -7.38 4.26 -7.91
N PRO A 85 -7.27 3.38 -8.92
CA PRO A 85 -6.62 2.08 -8.72
C PRO A 85 -5.21 2.25 -8.16
N THR A 86 -4.96 1.73 -6.97
CA THR A 86 -3.77 1.99 -6.17
C THR A 86 -3.10 0.71 -5.72
N VAL A 87 -1.78 0.64 -5.87
CA VAL A 87 -0.95 -0.40 -5.26
C VAL A 87 -0.22 0.20 -4.07
N LEU A 88 -0.42 -0.41 -2.90
CA LEU A 88 0.34 -0.14 -1.68
C LEU A 88 1.45 -1.17 -1.57
N PHE A 89 2.67 -0.75 -1.28
CA PHE A 89 3.74 -1.72 -1.05
C PHE A 89 4.58 -1.39 0.18
N CYS A 90 5.18 -2.42 0.74
CA CYS A 90 6.23 -2.34 1.75
C CYS A 90 7.22 -3.47 1.46
N ARG A 91 7.92 -4.00 2.46
CA ARG A 91 8.84 -5.11 2.21
C ARG A 91 8.10 -6.38 1.77
N SER A 92 7.04 -6.77 2.48
CA SER A 92 6.26 -8.00 2.23
C SER A 92 4.83 -7.74 1.78
N GLY A 93 4.31 -6.54 1.96
CA GLY A 93 2.91 -6.20 1.79
C GLY A 93 2.10 -6.20 3.09
N MET A 94 2.66 -6.70 4.18
CA MET A 94 1.94 -6.83 5.46
C MET A 94 1.63 -5.48 6.10
N ARG A 95 2.60 -4.57 6.18
CA ARG A 95 2.38 -3.22 6.74
C ARG A 95 1.39 -2.44 5.89
N SER A 96 1.46 -2.58 4.57
CA SER A 96 0.52 -1.96 3.64
C SER A 96 -0.90 -2.48 3.85
N SER A 97 -1.06 -3.79 4.01
CA SER A 97 -2.36 -4.41 4.28
C SER A 97 -2.93 -3.96 5.62
N ALA A 98 -2.10 -3.89 6.65
CA ALA A 98 -2.51 -3.41 7.97
C ALA A 98 -2.95 -1.94 7.92
N ALA A 99 -2.20 -1.08 7.23
CA ALA A 99 -2.55 0.33 7.09
C ALA A 99 -3.86 0.52 6.32
N TRP A 100 -4.07 -0.24 5.25
CA TRP A 100 -5.32 -0.25 4.50
C TRP A 100 -6.50 -0.64 5.41
N ALA A 101 -6.36 -1.72 6.18
CA ALA A 101 -7.41 -2.20 7.07
C ALA A 101 -7.75 -1.18 8.16
N MET A 102 -6.73 -0.60 8.79
CA MET A 102 -6.92 0.43 9.82
C MET A 102 -7.58 1.69 9.24
N ALA A 103 -7.20 2.08 8.02
CA ALA A 103 -7.82 3.21 7.34
C ALA A 103 -9.31 2.98 7.10
N LEU A 104 -9.70 1.81 6.60
CA LEU A 104 -11.10 1.48 6.35
C LEU A 104 -11.91 1.41 7.64
N CYS A 105 -11.38 0.77 8.68
CA CYS A 105 -12.09 0.62 9.96
C CYS A 105 -12.25 1.97 10.68
N ALA A 106 -11.27 2.86 10.57
CA ALA A 106 -11.39 4.22 11.10
C ALA A 106 -12.52 5.02 10.43
N ASN A 107 -12.88 4.65 9.20
CA ASN A 107 -13.98 5.25 8.44
C ASN A 107 -15.28 4.44 8.51
N GLY A 108 -15.39 3.52 9.45
CA GLY A 108 -16.64 2.80 9.74
C GLY A 108 -16.80 1.43 9.09
N ALA A 109 -15.78 0.91 8.41
CA ALA A 109 -15.86 -0.42 7.84
C ALA A 109 -15.90 -1.50 8.93
N ASP A 110 -16.56 -2.63 8.64
CA ASP A 110 -16.64 -3.75 9.57
C ASP A 110 -15.29 -4.49 9.64
N ALA A 111 -14.75 -4.62 10.85
CA ALA A 111 -13.43 -5.22 11.07
C ALA A 111 -13.37 -6.68 10.59
N ASP A 112 -14.43 -7.46 10.79
CA ASP A 112 -14.44 -8.86 10.38
C ASP A 112 -14.42 -8.99 8.85
N GLU A 113 -15.17 -8.14 8.14
CA GLU A 113 -15.16 -8.12 6.68
C GLU A 113 -13.80 -7.70 6.13
N VAL A 114 -13.17 -6.70 6.74
CA VAL A 114 -11.85 -6.21 6.34
C VAL A 114 -10.79 -7.29 6.58
N ARG A 115 -10.82 -7.96 7.71
CA ARG A 115 -9.91 -9.08 8.01
C ARG A 115 -10.09 -10.24 7.03
N ALA A 116 -11.34 -10.55 6.67
CA ALA A 116 -11.62 -11.60 5.70
C ALA A 116 -11.08 -11.26 4.31
N ALA A 117 -11.21 -10.03 3.87
CA ALA A 117 -10.66 -9.57 2.59
C ALA A 117 -9.12 -9.67 2.58
N ALA A 118 -8.47 -9.27 3.66
CA ALA A 118 -7.01 -9.39 3.79
C ALA A 118 -6.57 -10.85 3.81
N ALA A 119 -7.28 -11.71 4.53
CA ALA A 119 -6.99 -13.15 4.58
C ALA A 119 -7.12 -13.80 3.21
N ALA A 120 -8.14 -13.43 2.44
CA ALA A 120 -8.31 -13.90 1.06
C ALA A 120 -7.15 -13.48 0.16
N ALA A 121 -6.52 -12.34 0.45
CA ALA A 121 -5.33 -11.87 -0.25
C ALA A 121 -4.03 -12.50 0.30
N GLY A 122 -4.10 -13.29 1.36
CA GLY A 122 -2.94 -13.96 1.95
C GLY A 122 -2.31 -13.22 3.12
N TYR A 123 -2.98 -12.22 3.69
CA TYR A 123 -2.47 -11.44 4.83
C TYR A 123 -3.29 -11.69 6.08
N ASP A 124 -2.66 -12.24 7.12
CA ASP A 124 -3.31 -12.50 8.40
C ASP A 124 -3.25 -11.23 9.28
N LEU A 125 -4.40 -10.57 9.43
CA LEU A 125 -4.55 -9.38 10.27
C LEU A 125 -5.21 -9.69 11.62
N SER A 126 -5.24 -10.95 12.04
CA SER A 126 -5.92 -11.37 13.29
C SER A 126 -5.34 -10.69 14.54
N ARG A 127 -4.07 -10.26 14.50
CA ARG A 127 -3.39 -9.58 15.60
C ARG A 127 -3.32 -8.06 15.46
N ILE A 128 -3.89 -7.53 14.39
CA ILE A 128 -3.90 -6.08 14.15
C ILE A 128 -5.16 -5.51 14.80
N PRO A 129 -5.03 -4.46 15.65
CA PRO A 129 -6.21 -3.82 16.25
C PRO A 129 -6.98 -3.03 15.20
N LEU A 130 -8.23 -3.38 15.01
CA LEU A 130 -9.10 -2.71 14.03
C LEU A 130 -10.36 -2.13 14.67
#